data_1584b68210aa88d3a3b7b51748970baa
#
_entry.id   1584b68210aa88d3a3b7b51748970baa
#
_cell.length_a   1.000
_cell.length_b   1.000
_cell.length_c   1.000
_cell.angle_alpha   90.00
_cell.angle_beta   90.00
_cell.angle_gamma   90.00
#
_symmetry.space_group_name_H-M   'P 1'
#
loop_
_entity.id
_entity.type
_entity.pdbx_description
1 polymer ?
#
loop_
_entity_poly.entity_id
_entity_poly.type
_entity_poly.pdbx_seq_one_letter_code
_entity_poly.pdbx_strand_id
1 'polypeptide(L)'
;MSIQSSFVSEQNTSATSPEMVRAALPVNWSRVAWFLGLAFGLTWLVDLALYLTGGLTNPNTGLFLQFQMLLPAFSAMLLGAFFFKDSPIYYRRNHGASRWFVYYYFLLTGLYLVGSIVSLIQPNLGTTLASVLFIPNFLGLILLVVLRWRGGKDTFVDAGMAGGKARIWFGYGLGIVVFFALQAWLNYIFKLGTLVDLKTAFPELATTMPPAILMLTMILNTIVIGPFLGLIITFGEEYGWRGFLQTELIRLGRIRGVFILGVIWGIWHWPVIWMGYNYPGQPLLGSLFMVGYCVILAYILAYAVFKSKGVWTAAYLHALSNQTVSFFFLAVVAPTSTLYSFGMGLPALLLGAIVVLLLLRDPIWRATE
;
A
#
# COMPACT_ATOMS: atom_id res chain seq x y z
N MET A 1 -49.53 -49.24 38.42
CA MET A 1 -48.26 -48.54 38.80
C MET A 1 -47.70 -47.88 37.55
N SER A 2 -48.00 -46.60 37.37
CA SER A 2 -47.62 -45.79 36.22
C SER A 2 -46.32 -45.02 36.53
N ILE A 3 -45.33 -45.17 35.70
CA ILE A 3 -44.12 -44.35 35.74
C ILE A 3 -44.23 -43.29 34.67
N GLN A 4 -44.43 -42.04 35.10
CA GLN A 4 -44.34 -40.85 34.22
C GLN A 4 -42.87 -40.55 33.97
N SER A 5 -42.44 -40.56 32.71
CA SER A 5 -41.17 -40.00 32.25
C SER A 5 -41.36 -38.53 31.90
N SER A 6 -40.73 -37.66 32.70
CA SER A 6 -40.64 -36.23 32.44
C SER A 6 -39.62 -35.95 31.30
N PHE A 7 -40.12 -35.46 30.18
CA PHE A 7 -39.26 -34.86 29.14
C PHE A 7 -38.81 -33.46 29.59
N VAL A 8 -37.53 -33.33 29.91
CA VAL A 8 -36.88 -32.04 30.04
C VAL A 8 -36.52 -31.56 28.62
N SER A 9 -37.15 -30.49 28.18
CA SER A 9 -36.78 -29.81 26.95
C SER A 9 -35.43 -29.07 27.16
N GLU A 10 -34.38 -29.60 26.58
CA GLU A 10 -33.13 -28.85 26.43
C GLU A 10 -33.37 -27.63 25.54
N GLN A 11 -33.42 -26.46 26.13
CA GLN A 11 -33.33 -25.19 25.39
C GLN A 11 -31.94 -25.10 24.80
N ASN A 12 -31.87 -25.26 23.50
CA ASN A 12 -30.68 -25.09 22.67
C ASN A 12 -30.31 -23.58 22.61
N THR A 13 -29.59 -23.12 23.64
CA THR A 13 -28.95 -21.80 23.58
C THR A 13 -27.78 -21.90 22.62
N SER A 14 -28.03 -21.56 21.35
CA SER A 14 -26.98 -21.38 20.37
C SER A 14 -26.06 -20.25 20.84
N ALA A 15 -24.98 -20.62 21.49
CA ALA A 15 -23.89 -19.70 21.80
C ALA A 15 -23.33 -19.18 20.47
N THR A 16 -23.65 -17.93 20.13
CA THR A 16 -23.05 -17.23 19.01
C THR A 16 -21.55 -17.17 19.24
N SER A 17 -20.75 -17.68 18.31
CA SER A 17 -19.31 -17.69 18.44
C SER A 17 -18.77 -16.25 18.57
N PRO A 18 -17.65 -16.02 19.30
CA PRO A 18 -17.03 -14.70 19.42
C PRO A 18 -16.72 -14.02 18.07
N GLU A 19 -16.57 -14.81 17.00
CA GLU A 19 -16.37 -14.32 15.63
C GLU A 19 -17.64 -13.72 15.01
N MET A 20 -18.83 -14.30 15.27
CA MET A 20 -20.12 -13.73 14.82
C MET A 20 -20.45 -12.42 15.54
N VAL A 21 -20.01 -12.24 16.78
CA VAL A 21 -20.21 -11.00 17.55
C VAL A 21 -19.35 -9.85 16.98
N ARG A 22 -18.14 -10.15 16.48
CA ARG A 22 -17.27 -9.13 15.86
C ARG A 22 -17.81 -8.61 14.54
N ALA A 23 -18.44 -9.45 13.73
CA ALA A 23 -19.04 -9.05 12.45
C ALA A 23 -20.27 -8.14 12.57
N ALA A 24 -20.89 -8.11 13.75
CA ALA A 24 -22.11 -7.33 14.04
C ALA A 24 -21.83 -5.94 14.64
N LEU A 25 -20.57 -5.58 14.92
CA LEU A 25 -20.26 -4.27 15.50
C LEU A 25 -20.33 -3.17 14.44
N PRO A 26 -20.97 -2.02 14.72
CA PRO A 26 -21.00 -0.89 13.79
C PRO A 26 -19.61 -0.30 13.59
N VAL A 27 -19.43 0.42 12.47
CA VAL A 27 -18.20 1.18 12.20
C VAL A 27 -17.95 2.18 13.33
N ASN A 28 -16.74 2.20 13.85
CA ASN A 28 -16.34 3.22 14.81
C ASN A 28 -15.87 4.49 14.07
N TRP A 29 -16.83 5.35 13.73
CA TRP A 29 -16.56 6.58 12.98
C TRP A 29 -15.60 7.53 13.69
N SER A 30 -15.58 7.53 15.03
CA SER A 30 -14.59 8.33 15.77
C SER A 30 -13.17 7.87 15.50
N ARG A 31 -12.92 6.55 15.46
CA ARG A 31 -11.60 6.00 15.10
C ARG A 31 -11.21 6.31 13.67
N VAL A 32 -12.17 6.17 12.76
CA VAL A 32 -11.97 6.52 11.35
C VAL A 32 -11.62 8.00 11.21
N ALA A 33 -12.36 8.90 11.87
CA ALA A 33 -12.11 10.33 11.82
C ALA A 33 -10.73 10.72 12.38
N TRP A 34 -10.34 10.18 13.54
CA TRP A 34 -9.01 10.43 14.11
C TRP A 34 -7.90 9.94 13.21
N PHE A 35 -8.05 8.73 12.65
CA PHE A 35 -7.07 8.18 11.73
C PHE A 35 -6.94 9.04 10.46
N LEU A 36 -8.06 9.38 9.83
CA LEU A 36 -8.05 10.21 8.62
C LEU A 36 -7.50 11.62 8.91
N GLY A 37 -7.90 12.23 10.02
CA GLY A 37 -7.40 13.54 10.42
C GLY A 37 -5.88 13.57 10.56
N LEU A 38 -5.28 12.53 11.18
CA LEU A 38 -3.83 12.44 11.32
C LEU A 38 -3.17 12.05 9.99
N ALA A 39 -3.63 11.01 9.31
CA ALA A 39 -3.01 10.51 8.09
C ALA A 39 -3.02 11.58 6.97
N PHE A 40 -4.15 12.25 6.76
CA PHE A 40 -4.26 13.33 5.78
C PHE A 40 -3.53 14.59 6.25
N GLY A 41 -3.76 15.00 7.50
CA GLY A 41 -3.16 16.23 8.04
C GLY A 41 -1.64 16.19 7.98
N LEU A 42 -1.01 15.12 8.45
CA LEU A 42 0.43 14.99 8.41
C LEU A 42 0.97 14.90 6.97
N THR A 43 0.33 14.10 6.11
CA THR A 43 0.75 13.97 4.71
C THR A 43 0.63 15.29 3.97
N TRP A 44 -0.50 15.96 4.07
CA TRP A 44 -0.73 17.22 3.36
C TRP A 44 0.14 18.37 3.88
N LEU A 45 0.59 18.31 5.15
CA LEU A 45 1.62 19.23 5.65
C LEU A 45 2.99 18.95 4.99
N VAL A 46 3.35 17.68 4.78
CA VAL A 46 4.57 17.31 4.05
C VAL A 46 4.48 17.75 2.59
N ASP A 47 3.33 17.56 1.97
CA ASP A 47 3.08 18.00 0.59
C ASP A 47 3.10 19.53 0.46
N LEU A 48 2.57 20.24 1.45
CA LEU A 48 2.65 21.70 1.50
C LEU A 48 4.11 22.18 1.60
N ALA A 49 4.92 21.53 2.44
CA ALA A 49 6.36 21.84 2.54
C ALA A 49 7.07 21.60 1.21
N LEU A 50 6.76 20.47 0.53
CA LEU A 50 7.29 20.18 -0.80
C LEU A 50 6.85 21.25 -1.81
N TYR A 51 5.56 21.62 -1.84
CA TYR A 51 5.02 22.64 -2.74
C TYR A 51 5.72 23.98 -2.57
N LEU A 52 5.87 24.46 -1.33
CA LEU A 52 6.51 25.74 -1.00
C LEU A 52 8.01 25.77 -1.35
N THR A 53 8.64 24.63 -1.56
CA THR A 53 10.07 24.50 -1.87
C THR A 53 10.34 24.05 -3.33
N GLY A 54 9.36 24.23 -4.20
CA GLY A 54 9.51 24.00 -5.64
C GLY A 54 8.69 22.83 -6.20
N GLY A 55 7.86 22.19 -5.37
CA GLY A 55 7.01 21.07 -5.80
C GLY A 55 7.84 19.91 -6.34
N LEU A 56 7.39 19.30 -7.45
CA LEU A 56 8.09 18.16 -8.05
C LEU A 56 9.43 18.51 -8.72
N THR A 57 9.78 19.79 -8.87
CA THR A 57 11.10 20.20 -9.34
C THR A 57 12.14 20.26 -8.21
N ASN A 58 11.71 20.12 -6.97
CA ASN A 58 12.61 20.01 -5.83
C ASN A 58 13.49 18.75 -5.98
N PRO A 59 14.82 18.85 -5.91
CA PRO A 59 15.72 17.70 -6.03
C PRO A 59 15.49 16.61 -4.98
N ASN A 60 14.81 16.95 -3.89
CA ASN A 60 14.52 16.07 -2.77
C ASN A 60 13.10 15.45 -2.81
N THR A 61 12.37 15.63 -3.91
CA THR A 61 11.00 15.12 -4.09
C THR A 61 10.86 13.65 -3.67
N GLY A 62 11.81 12.79 -4.06
CA GLY A 62 11.77 11.37 -3.70
C GLY A 62 11.78 11.12 -2.19
N LEU A 63 12.49 11.94 -1.41
CA LEU A 63 12.51 11.85 0.04
C LEU A 63 11.15 12.20 0.65
N PHE A 64 10.53 13.29 0.17
CA PHE A 64 9.19 13.70 0.62
C PHE A 64 8.13 12.68 0.26
N LEU A 65 8.15 12.14 -0.96
CA LEU A 65 7.23 11.09 -1.40
C LEU A 65 7.36 9.79 -0.58
N GLN A 66 8.59 9.38 -0.23
CA GLN A 66 8.79 8.24 0.67
C GLN A 66 8.33 8.54 2.09
N PHE A 67 8.58 9.76 2.59
CA PHE A 67 8.14 10.15 3.94
C PHE A 67 6.61 10.12 4.06
N GLN A 68 5.88 10.70 3.11
CA GLN A 68 4.41 10.66 3.13
C GLN A 68 3.85 9.24 3.13
N MET A 69 4.48 8.30 2.42
CA MET A 69 4.06 6.89 2.40
C MET A 69 4.16 6.21 3.79
N LEU A 70 5.01 6.69 4.69
CA LEU A 70 5.11 6.17 6.06
C LEU A 70 3.97 6.64 6.97
N LEU A 71 3.34 7.79 6.67
CA LEU A 71 2.45 8.49 7.59
C LEU A 71 1.12 7.79 7.87
N PRO A 72 0.49 7.05 6.94
CA PRO A 72 -0.71 6.29 7.27
C PRO A 72 -0.46 5.21 8.34
N ALA A 73 0.62 4.41 8.23
CA ALA A 73 0.97 3.44 9.28
C ALA A 73 1.40 4.12 10.58
N PHE A 74 2.18 5.20 10.50
CA PHE A 74 2.53 6.00 11.68
C PHE A 74 1.28 6.47 12.42
N SER A 75 0.29 7.00 11.71
CA SER A 75 -0.98 7.47 12.29
C SER A 75 -1.77 6.34 12.94
N ALA A 76 -1.88 5.19 12.26
CA ALA A 76 -2.55 4.00 12.80
C ALA A 76 -1.84 3.46 14.05
N MET A 77 -0.49 3.38 14.01
CA MET A 77 0.32 2.91 15.12
C MET A 77 0.30 3.90 16.29
N LEU A 78 0.37 5.20 16.05
CA LEU A 78 0.30 6.22 17.10
C LEU A 78 -1.04 6.13 17.86
N LEU A 79 -2.15 6.09 17.11
CA LEU A 79 -3.48 5.96 17.70
C LEU A 79 -3.66 4.62 18.42
N GLY A 80 -3.24 3.52 17.80
CA GLY A 80 -3.35 2.19 18.37
C GLY A 80 -2.48 1.98 19.59
N ALA A 81 -1.25 2.51 19.60
CA ALA A 81 -0.31 2.33 20.69
C ALA A 81 -0.63 3.19 21.92
N PHE A 82 -1.17 4.41 21.74
CA PHE A 82 -1.29 5.36 22.85
C PHE A 82 -2.72 5.80 23.17
N PHE A 83 -3.64 5.79 22.19
CA PHE A 83 -4.98 6.36 22.39
C PHE A 83 -6.08 5.29 22.44
N PHE A 84 -6.01 4.23 21.64
CA PHE A 84 -7.04 3.18 21.62
C PHE A 84 -6.68 2.05 22.57
N LYS A 85 -7.18 2.11 23.80
CA LYS A 85 -6.85 1.18 24.91
C LYS A 85 -7.19 -0.29 24.61
N ASP A 86 -8.12 -0.55 23.70
CA ASP A 86 -8.51 -1.89 23.25
C ASP A 86 -7.70 -2.39 22.05
N SER A 87 -6.83 -1.54 21.48
CA SER A 87 -5.94 -1.93 20.39
C SER A 87 -4.96 -3.02 20.84
N PRO A 88 -4.71 -4.03 19.99
CA PRO A 88 -3.71 -5.07 20.29
C PRO A 88 -2.28 -4.52 20.37
N ILE A 89 -2.00 -3.37 19.75
CA ILE A 89 -0.68 -2.71 19.85
C ILE A 89 -0.60 -1.66 20.95
N TYR A 90 -1.64 -1.55 21.81
CA TYR A 90 -1.61 -0.60 22.93
C TYR A 90 -0.44 -0.90 23.87
N TYR A 91 0.36 0.13 24.22
CA TYR A 91 1.66 -0.03 24.89
C TYR A 91 1.61 -0.81 26.21
N ARG A 92 0.46 -0.78 26.93
CA ARG A 92 0.25 -1.56 28.17
C ARG A 92 -0.18 -3.01 27.94
N ARG A 93 -0.54 -3.38 26.72
CA ARG A 93 -1.00 -4.74 26.36
C ARG A 93 -0.02 -5.46 25.46
N ASN A 94 0.66 -4.73 24.58
CA ASN A 94 1.62 -5.33 23.66
C ASN A 94 2.97 -5.56 24.34
N HIS A 95 3.17 -6.74 24.86
CA HIS A 95 4.43 -7.21 25.45
C HIS A 95 5.22 -8.11 24.48
N GLY A 96 4.68 -8.39 23.30
CA GLY A 96 5.28 -9.26 22.30
C GLY A 96 6.37 -8.58 21.44
N ALA A 97 6.94 -9.38 20.52
CA ALA A 97 8.00 -8.91 19.62
C ALA A 97 7.51 -7.78 18.68
N SER A 98 6.21 -7.76 18.32
CA SER A 98 5.62 -6.74 17.47
C SER A 98 5.77 -5.32 18.01
N ARG A 99 5.85 -5.12 19.33
CA ARG A 99 6.07 -3.78 19.91
C ARG A 99 7.40 -3.15 19.48
N TRP A 100 8.44 -3.96 19.34
CA TRP A 100 9.75 -3.48 18.92
C TRP A 100 9.74 -3.01 17.46
N PHE A 101 8.93 -3.67 16.62
CA PHE A 101 8.70 -3.21 15.26
C PHE A 101 7.90 -1.90 15.23
N VAL A 102 6.93 -1.70 16.12
CA VAL A 102 6.21 -0.41 16.26
C VAL A 102 7.19 0.71 16.67
N TYR A 103 8.07 0.46 17.65
CA TYR A 103 9.07 1.46 18.06
C TYR A 103 10.09 1.75 16.97
N TYR A 104 10.54 0.72 16.27
CA TYR A 104 11.37 0.91 15.08
C TYR A 104 10.66 1.79 14.04
N TYR A 105 9.36 1.56 13.81
CA TYR A 105 8.60 2.32 12.83
C TYR A 105 8.47 3.80 13.22
N PHE A 106 8.31 4.12 14.49
CA PHE A 106 8.34 5.49 15.00
C PHE A 106 9.73 6.12 14.81
N LEU A 107 10.79 5.39 15.10
CA LEU A 107 12.16 5.86 14.86
C LEU A 107 12.40 6.13 13.37
N LEU A 108 12.00 5.21 12.49
CA LEU A 108 12.13 5.35 11.05
C LEU A 108 11.39 6.60 10.55
N THR A 109 10.13 6.78 10.95
CA THR A 109 9.35 7.96 10.58
C THR A 109 9.98 9.25 11.10
N GLY A 110 10.54 9.23 12.32
CA GLY A 110 11.31 10.35 12.88
C GLY A 110 12.57 10.66 12.08
N LEU A 111 13.30 9.65 11.61
CA LEU A 111 14.47 9.83 10.75
C LEU A 111 14.10 10.48 9.40
N TYR A 112 12.97 10.07 8.80
CA TYR A 112 12.48 10.71 7.58
C TYR A 112 12.02 12.14 7.81
N LEU A 113 11.40 12.44 8.96
CA LEU A 113 11.06 13.82 9.34
C LEU A 113 12.31 14.68 9.46
N VAL A 114 13.33 14.22 10.21
CA VAL A 114 14.60 14.95 10.36
C VAL A 114 15.30 15.12 9.01
N GLY A 115 15.36 14.05 8.19
CA GLY A 115 15.94 14.10 6.84
C GLY A 115 15.23 15.11 5.95
N SER A 116 13.89 15.17 5.99
CA SER A 116 13.11 16.15 5.25
C SER A 116 13.39 17.57 5.71
N ILE A 117 13.43 17.83 7.03
CA ILE A 117 13.78 19.16 7.57
C ILE A 117 15.19 19.57 7.17
N VAL A 118 16.17 18.68 7.29
CA VAL A 118 17.55 18.95 6.87
C VAL A 118 17.63 19.26 5.38
N SER A 119 16.89 18.53 4.54
CA SER A 119 16.85 18.76 3.09
C SER A 119 16.20 20.10 2.70
N LEU A 120 15.32 20.66 3.54
CA LEU A 120 14.78 22.01 3.35
C LEU A 120 15.82 23.10 3.66
N ILE A 121 16.67 22.86 4.68
CA ILE A 121 17.71 23.82 5.09
C ILE A 121 18.94 23.72 4.18
N GLN A 122 19.27 22.50 3.76
CA GLN A 122 20.43 22.19 2.91
C GLN A 122 20.02 21.29 1.74
N PRO A 123 19.44 21.85 0.67
CA PRO A 123 18.88 21.06 -0.45
C PRO A 123 19.90 20.12 -1.11
N ASN A 124 21.17 20.46 -1.13
CA ASN A 124 22.23 19.64 -1.72
C ASN A 124 22.47 18.31 -1.00
N LEU A 125 21.99 18.16 0.25
CA LEU A 125 22.14 16.92 1.02
C LEU A 125 21.01 15.91 0.75
N GLY A 126 19.96 16.27 0.03
CA GLY A 126 18.75 15.44 -0.07
C GLY A 126 18.98 14.09 -0.75
N THR A 127 19.78 14.04 -1.81
CA THR A 127 20.12 12.76 -2.47
C THR A 127 20.97 11.88 -1.55
N THR A 128 21.91 12.48 -0.80
CA THR A 128 22.70 11.76 0.21
C THR A 128 21.81 11.26 1.33
N LEU A 129 20.88 12.09 1.83
CA LEU A 129 19.93 11.70 2.88
C LEU A 129 19.00 10.57 2.42
N ALA A 130 18.46 10.63 1.20
CA ALA A 130 17.65 9.55 0.64
C ALA A 130 18.43 8.23 0.58
N SER A 131 19.72 8.28 0.18
CA SER A 131 20.58 7.10 0.15
C SER A 131 20.89 6.58 1.56
N VAL A 132 21.17 7.47 2.52
CA VAL A 132 21.40 7.09 3.92
C VAL A 132 20.16 6.48 4.56
N LEU A 133 18.97 7.01 4.28
CA LEU A 133 17.70 6.49 4.80
C LEU A 133 17.29 5.15 4.20
N PHE A 134 17.91 4.74 3.10
CA PHE A 134 17.78 3.37 2.59
C PHE A 134 18.31 2.33 3.59
N ILE A 135 19.37 2.65 4.36
CA ILE A 135 19.95 1.75 5.36
C ILE A 135 18.95 1.37 6.45
N PRO A 136 18.30 2.30 7.19
CA PRO A 136 17.29 1.93 8.16
C PRO A 136 16.11 1.18 7.53
N ASN A 137 15.67 1.49 6.31
CA ASN A 137 14.64 0.70 5.64
C ASN A 137 15.07 -0.77 5.47
N PHE A 138 16.27 -1.02 4.99
CA PHE A 138 16.81 -2.37 4.85
C PHE A 138 16.98 -3.08 6.20
N LEU A 139 17.50 -2.38 7.22
CA LEU A 139 17.60 -2.90 8.57
C LEU A 139 16.22 -3.25 9.16
N GLY A 140 15.17 -2.52 8.76
CA GLY A 140 13.79 -2.83 9.13
C GLY A 140 13.31 -4.18 8.63
N LEU A 141 13.70 -4.58 7.43
CA LEU A 141 13.40 -5.92 6.90
C LEU A 141 14.11 -7.00 7.72
N ILE A 142 15.38 -6.79 8.02
CA ILE A 142 16.16 -7.72 8.85
C ILE A 142 15.54 -7.81 10.25
N LEU A 143 15.23 -6.67 10.85
CA LEU A 143 14.58 -6.61 12.16
C LEU A 143 13.24 -7.37 12.17
N LEU A 144 12.40 -7.14 11.16
CA LEU A 144 11.12 -7.84 11.00
C LEU A 144 11.32 -9.37 10.97
N VAL A 145 12.26 -9.84 10.17
CA VAL A 145 12.57 -11.28 10.06
C VAL A 145 13.05 -11.83 11.40
N VAL A 146 14.00 -11.16 12.06
CA VAL A 146 14.56 -11.57 13.35
C VAL A 146 13.49 -11.58 14.45
N LEU A 147 12.67 -10.54 14.54
CA LEU A 147 11.60 -10.45 15.52
C LEU A 147 10.52 -11.53 15.32
N ARG A 148 10.16 -11.82 14.07
CA ARG A 148 9.21 -12.91 13.76
C ARG A 148 9.79 -14.29 14.05
N TRP A 149 11.08 -14.47 13.81
CA TRP A 149 11.74 -15.74 14.11
C TRP A 149 11.90 -15.97 15.61
N ARG A 150 12.30 -14.95 16.38
CA ARG A 150 12.53 -15.06 17.85
C ARG A 150 11.24 -14.92 18.68
N GLY A 151 10.35 -14.01 18.29
CA GLY A 151 9.19 -13.63 19.10
C GLY A 151 7.88 -14.35 18.73
N GLY A 152 7.94 -15.29 17.78
CA GLY A 152 6.76 -16.01 17.28
C GLY A 152 5.90 -15.21 16.31
N LYS A 153 5.17 -15.93 15.47
CA LYS A 153 4.30 -15.33 14.43
C LYS A 153 3.06 -14.68 15.02
N ASP A 154 2.57 -15.18 16.14
CA ASP A 154 1.25 -14.83 16.71
C ASP A 154 1.19 -13.37 17.15
N THR A 155 2.26 -12.83 17.76
CA THR A 155 2.29 -11.44 18.19
C THR A 155 2.20 -10.44 17.02
N PHE A 156 2.64 -10.83 15.81
CA PHE A 156 2.49 -10.03 14.60
C PHE A 156 1.10 -10.18 13.97
N VAL A 157 0.48 -11.36 14.09
CA VAL A 157 -0.90 -11.59 13.66
C VAL A 157 -1.85 -10.74 14.51
N ASP A 158 -1.71 -10.80 15.83
CA ASP A 158 -2.51 -10.03 16.78
C ASP A 158 -2.36 -8.50 16.56
N ALA A 159 -1.16 -8.06 16.21
CA ALA A 159 -0.88 -6.66 15.88
C ALA A 159 -1.38 -6.20 14.51
N GLY A 160 -2.09 -7.04 13.75
CA GLY A 160 -2.53 -6.75 12.39
C GLY A 160 -1.39 -6.75 11.35
N MET A 161 -0.22 -7.31 11.72
CA MET A 161 1.00 -7.35 10.89
C MET A 161 1.28 -8.76 10.37
N ALA A 162 0.25 -9.53 10.04
CA ALA A 162 0.41 -10.88 9.51
C ALA A 162 1.13 -10.88 8.15
N GLY A 163 2.02 -11.89 7.95
CA GLY A 163 2.77 -12.04 6.70
C GLY A 163 1.94 -12.54 5.53
N GLY A 164 0.89 -13.30 5.83
CA GLY A 164 0.10 -13.96 4.80
C GLY A 164 0.77 -15.23 4.23
N LYS A 165 0.15 -15.78 3.19
CA LYS A 165 0.59 -17.01 2.53
C LYS A 165 1.53 -16.68 1.37
N ALA A 166 2.79 -17.15 1.40
CA ALA A 166 3.81 -16.87 0.39
C ALA A 166 3.37 -17.21 -1.05
N ARG A 167 2.64 -18.32 -1.25
CA ARG A 167 2.10 -18.66 -2.58
C ARG A 167 1.22 -17.58 -3.19
N ILE A 168 0.53 -16.77 -2.35
CA ILE A 168 -0.31 -15.67 -2.81
C ILE A 168 0.55 -14.46 -3.18
N TRP A 169 1.64 -14.20 -2.45
CA TRP A 169 2.58 -13.15 -2.81
C TRP A 169 3.06 -13.35 -4.26
N PHE A 170 3.63 -14.51 -4.56
CA PHE A 170 4.22 -14.78 -5.86
C PHE A 170 3.17 -15.00 -6.96
N GLY A 171 2.07 -15.70 -6.66
CA GLY A 171 1.01 -15.95 -7.64
C GLY A 171 0.32 -14.65 -8.07
N TYR A 172 -0.04 -13.80 -7.13
CA TYR A 172 -0.67 -12.50 -7.45
C TYR A 172 0.37 -11.48 -7.94
N GLY A 173 1.62 -11.59 -7.47
CA GLY A 173 2.73 -10.82 -8.00
C GLY A 173 2.93 -11.06 -9.49
N LEU A 174 2.91 -12.32 -9.93
CA LEU A 174 2.94 -12.64 -11.36
C LEU A 174 1.74 -12.02 -12.10
N GLY A 175 0.54 -12.04 -11.49
CA GLY A 175 -0.63 -11.36 -12.03
C GLY A 175 -0.44 -9.85 -12.23
N ILE A 176 0.21 -9.16 -11.29
CA ILE A 176 0.56 -7.73 -11.41
C ILE A 176 1.54 -7.50 -12.57
N VAL A 177 2.59 -8.31 -12.68
CA VAL A 177 3.56 -8.19 -13.77
C VAL A 177 2.89 -8.39 -15.12
N VAL A 178 2.08 -9.46 -15.27
CA VAL A 178 1.34 -9.75 -16.50
C VAL A 178 0.34 -8.63 -16.83
N PHE A 179 -0.33 -8.07 -15.83
CA PHE A 179 -1.28 -6.97 -16.01
C PHE A 179 -0.61 -5.73 -16.61
N PHE A 180 0.57 -5.32 -16.12
CA PHE A 180 1.28 -4.17 -16.67
C PHE A 180 2.01 -4.48 -17.99
N ALA A 181 2.52 -5.70 -18.17
CA ALA A 181 3.08 -6.14 -19.43
C ALA A 181 2.03 -6.12 -20.56
N LEU A 182 0.81 -6.61 -20.27
CA LEU A 182 -0.32 -6.53 -21.19
C LEU A 182 -0.64 -5.08 -21.57
N GLN A 183 -0.68 -4.17 -20.61
CA GLN A 183 -0.96 -2.77 -20.84
C GLN A 183 0.13 -2.10 -21.72
N ALA A 184 1.40 -2.38 -21.48
CA ALA A 184 2.49 -1.90 -22.31
C ALA A 184 2.38 -2.45 -23.74
N TRP A 185 2.08 -3.74 -23.89
CA TRP A 185 1.84 -4.36 -25.19
C TRP A 185 0.65 -3.72 -25.92
N LEU A 186 -0.47 -3.47 -25.23
CA LEU A 186 -1.65 -2.80 -25.80
C LEU A 186 -1.33 -1.36 -26.20
N ASN A 187 -0.54 -0.61 -25.42
CA ASN A 187 -0.06 0.72 -25.83
C ASN A 187 0.69 0.67 -27.15
N TYR A 188 1.56 -0.32 -27.33
CA TYR A 188 2.32 -0.48 -28.58
C TYR A 188 1.42 -0.83 -29.75
N ILE A 189 0.54 -1.81 -29.62
CA ILE A 189 -0.36 -2.28 -30.69
C ILE A 189 -1.35 -1.21 -31.13
N PHE A 190 -1.95 -0.47 -30.19
CA PHE A 190 -2.91 0.59 -30.49
C PHE A 190 -2.25 1.94 -30.77
N LYS A 191 -0.91 2.00 -30.86
CA LYS A 191 -0.16 3.24 -31.09
C LYS A 191 -0.44 4.33 -30.03
N LEU A 192 -0.75 3.92 -28.83
CA LEU A 192 -0.93 4.78 -27.65
C LEU A 192 0.39 4.97 -26.86
N GLY A 193 1.48 4.41 -27.35
CA GLY A 193 2.83 4.51 -26.80
C GLY A 193 3.88 4.13 -27.83
N THR A 194 5.12 4.49 -27.54
CA THR A 194 6.29 4.22 -28.38
C THR A 194 7.32 3.38 -27.63
N LEU A 195 8.01 2.48 -28.34
CA LEU A 195 9.12 1.73 -27.75
C LEU A 195 10.21 2.70 -27.27
N VAL A 196 10.72 2.43 -26.07
CA VAL A 196 11.76 3.24 -25.45
C VAL A 196 13.12 2.81 -25.99
N ASP A 197 13.89 3.75 -26.53
CA ASP A 197 15.31 3.54 -26.78
C ASP A 197 16.09 3.74 -25.48
N LEU A 198 16.61 2.64 -24.94
CA LEU A 198 17.33 2.65 -23.66
C LEU A 198 18.59 3.52 -23.66
N LYS A 199 19.22 3.70 -24.85
CA LYS A 199 20.41 4.55 -24.96
C LYS A 199 20.06 6.03 -24.77
N THR A 200 18.91 6.43 -25.28
CA THR A 200 18.42 7.80 -25.15
C THR A 200 17.77 8.06 -23.80
N ALA A 201 17.04 7.07 -23.27
CA ALA A 201 16.33 7.22 -22.01
C ALA A 201 17.26 7.12 -20.77
N PHE A 202 18.34 6.34 -20.86
CA PHE A 202 19.29 6.11 -19.78
C PHE A 202 20.75 6.22 -20.26
N PRO A 203 21.19 7.39 -20.74
CA PRO A 203 22.48 7.55 -21.41
C PRO A 203 23.68 7.16 -20.52
N GLU A 204 23.65 7.51 -19.24
CA GLU A 204 24.74 7.20 -18.31
C GLU A 204 24.90 5.69 -18.11
N LEU A 205 23.79 4.95 -17.96
CA LEU A 205 23.81 3.50 -17.80
C LEU A 205 24.16 2.79 -19.12
N ALA A 206 23.66 3.29 -20.23
CA ALA A 206 23.91 2.73 -21.56
C ALA A 206 25.37 2.88 -22.03
N THR A 207 26.14 3.81 -21.47
CA THR A 207 27.59 3.92 -21.70
C THR A 207 28.38 2.83 -20.98
N THR A 208 27.87 2.34 -19.86
CA THR A 208 28.56 1.35 -19.01
C THR A 208 28.15 -0.08 -19.28
N MET A 209 26.96 -0.30 -19.88
CA MET A 209 26.39 -1.64 -20.10
C MET A 209 25.80 -1.79 -21.52
N PRO A 210 25.98 -2.96 -22.17
CA PRO A 210 25.21 -3.28 -23.36
C PRO A 210 23.69 -3.28 -23.09
N PRO A 211 22.85 -2.86 -24.07
CA PRO A 211 21.39 -2.73 -23.87
C PRO A 211 20.70 -3.99 -23.32
N ALA A 212 21.14 -5.18 -23.74
CA ALA A 212 20.59 -6.44 -23.23
C ALA A 212 20.90 -6.68 -21.74
N ILE A 213 22.11 -6.33 -21.30
CA ILE A 213 22.52 -6.42 -19.89
C ILE A 213 21.77 -5.38 -19.07
N LEU A 214 21.67 -4.13 -19.57
CA LEU A 214 20.91 -3.08 -18.93
C LEU A 214 19.44 -3.51 -18.75
N MET A 215 18.78 -4.03 -19.78
CA MET A 215 17.40 -4.51 -19.70
C MET A 215 17.26 -5.64 -18.67
N LEU A 216 18.17 -6.62 -18.69
CA LEU A 216 18.15 -7.72 -17.70
C LEU A 216 18.32 -7.20 -16.26
N THR A 217 19.24 -6.26 -16.04
CA THR A 217 19.47 -5.62 -14.75
C THR A 217 18.22 -4.88 -14.27
N MET A 218 17.56 -4.13 -15.17
CA MET A 218 16.32 -3.42 -14.87
C MET A 218 15.19 -4.39 -14.52
N ILE A 219 15.04 -5.50 -15.24
CA ILE A 219 14.04 -6.55 -14.94
C ILE A 219 14.30 -7.14 -13.55
N LEU A 220 15.54 -7.57 -13.27
CA LEU A 220 15.90 -8.16 -11.98
C LEU A 220 15.68 -7.17 -10.83
N ASN A 221 16.12 -5.93 -11.00
CA ASN A 221 15.90 -4.89 -9.98
C ASN A 221 14.41 -4.63 -9.75
N THR A 222 13.63 -4.43 -10.82
CA THR A 222 12.23 -4.01 -10.73
C THR A 222 11.31 -5.12 -10.24
N ILE A 223 11.47 -6.35 -10.76
CA ILE A 223 10.52 -7.44 -10.51
C ILE A 223 10.95 -8.31 -9.33
N VAL A 224 12.27 -8.44 -9.09
CA VAL A 224 12.78 -9.38 -8.08
C VAL A 224 13.24 -8.64 -6.82
N ILE A 225 14.13 -7.67 -6.95
CA ILE A 225 14.81 -7.05 -5.81
C ILE A 225 14.01 -5.86 -5.25
N GLY A 226 13.59 -4.94 -6.12
CA GLY A 226 12.96 -3.67 -5.74
C GLY A 226 11.73 -3.81 -4.87
N PRO A 227 10.80 -4.77 -5.14
CA PRO A 227 9.61 -4.96 -4.29
C PRO A 227 9.95 -5.31 -2.85
N PHE A 228 11.03 -6.06 -2.61
CA PHE A 228 11.48 -6.35 -1.24
C PHE A 228 12.17 -5.16 -0.60
N LEU A 229 12.97 -4.41 -1.34
CA LEU A 229 13.61 -3.20 -0.83
C LEU A 229 12.61 -2.08 -0.50
N GLY A 230 11.53 -1.97 -1.29
CA GLY A 230 10.43 -1.04 -1.05
C GLY A 230 9.43 -1.48 0.01
N LEU A 231 9.55 -2.70 0.54
CA LEU A 231 8.51 -3.34 1.34
C LEU A 231 8.16 -2.56 2.63
N ILE A 232 9.14 -1.98 3.31
CA ILE A 232 8.92 -1.20 4.55
C ILE A 232 8.19 0.12 4.25
N ILE A 233 8.52 0.76 3.13
CA ILE A 233 7.89 2.02 2.71
C ILE A 233 6.43 1.75 2.34
N THR A 234 6.16 0.76 1.48
CA THR A 234 4.78 0.43 1.08
C THR A 234 3.95 -0.17 2.22
N PHE A 235 4.58 -0.84 3.20
CA PHE A 235 3.92 -1.21 4.44
C PHE A 235 3.37 0.02 5.17
N GLY A 236 4.01 1.17 5.02
CA GLY A 236 3.54 2.44 5.57
C GLY A 236 2.13 2.81 5.12
N GLU A 237 1.86 2.67 3.84
CA GLU A 237 0.50 2.84 3.34
C GLU A 237 -0.38 1.66 3.72
N GLU A 238 0.05 0.44 3.46
CA GLU A 238 -0.80 -0.74 3.58
C GLU A 238 -1.23 -1.06 5.00
N TYR A 239 -0.39 -0.80 6.01
CA TYR A 239 -0.82 -0.96 7.40
C TYR A 239 -1.88 0.08 7.79
N GLY A 240 -1.73 1.33 7.33
CA GLY A 240 -2.75 2.36 7.54
C GLY A 240 -4.06 2.03 6.83
N TRP A 241 -3.98 1.72 5.54
CA TRP A 241 -5.16 1.47 4.72
C TRP A 241 -5.78 0.09 4.96
N ARG A 242 -5.01 -1.00 4.90
CA ARG A 242 -5.52 -2.39 5.00
C ARG A 242 -5.47 -2.94 6.40
N GLY A 243 -4.46 -2.56 7.18
CA GLY A 243 -4.34 -2.99 8.57
C GLY A 243 -5.31 -2.28 9.51
N PHE A 244 -5.59 -0.99 9.28
CA PHE A 244 -6.45 -0.18 10.16
C PHE A 244 -7.78 0.22 9.50
N LEU A 245 -7.77 1.04 8.45
CA LEU A 245 -8.99 1.63 7.89
C LEU A 245 -9.93 0.57 7.28
N GLN A 246 -9.39 -0.39 6.55
CA GLN A 246 -10.17 -1.47 5.97
C GLN A 246 -10.90 -2.29 7.04
N THR A 247 -10.27 -2.57 8.18
CA THR A 247 -10.88 -3.35 9.26
C THR A 247 -12.11 -2.66 9.87
N GLU A 248 -12.15 -1.34 9.84
CA GLU A 248 -13.34 -0.57 10.26
C GLU A 248 -14.38 -0.52 9.14
N LEU A 249 -13.99 -0.21 7.91
CA LEU A 249 -14.92 0.04 6.82
C LEU A 249 -15.61 -1.22 6.28
N ILE A 250 -14.97 -2.40 6.35
CA ILE A 250 -15.62 -3.66 5.90
C ILE A 250 -16.83 -4.05 6.75
N ARG A 251 -17.04 -3.43 7.90
CA ARG A 251 -18.29 -3.54 8.68
C ARG A 251 -19.51 -2.97 7.95
N LEU A 252 -19.32 -2.16 6.90
CA LEU A 252 -20.35 -1.74 5.94
C LEU A 252 -20.63 -2.79 4.86
N GLY A 253 -19.96 -3.95 4.95
CA GLY A 253 -19.84 -4.95 3.88
C GLY A 253 -18.54 -4.76 3.09
N ARG A 254 -17.89 -5.88 2.75
CA ARG A 254 -16.54 -5.87 2.12
C ARG A 254 -16.49 -5.04 0.84
N ILE A 255 -17.50 -5.17 -0.04
CA ILE A 255 -17.53 -4.44 -1.32
C ILE A 255 -17.61 -2.93 -1.06
N ARG A 256 -18.56 -2.49 -0.23
CA ARG A 256 -18.77 -1.06 0.05
C ARG A 256 -17.57 -0.46 0.81
N GLY A 257 -17.08 -1.17 1.83
CA GLY A 257 -15.96 -0.72 2.64
C GLY A 257 -14.69 -0.54 1.83
N VAL A 258 -14.38 -1.46 0.93
CA VAL A 258 -13.20 -1.37 0.05
C VAL A 258 -13.36 -0.27 -1.00
N PHE A 259 -14.57 -0.06 -1.52
CA PHE A 259 -14.85 1.08 -2.42
C PHE A 259 -14.57 2.42 -1.74
N ILE A 260 -15.14 2.63 -0.55
CA ILE A 260 -14.94 3.87 0.24
C ILE A 260 -13.46 4.06 0.56
N LEU A 261 -12.77 3.00 0.96
CA LEU A 261 -11.32 3.04 1.20
C LEU A 261 -10.55 3.49 -0.06
N GLY A 262 -10.88 2.93 -1.23
CA GLY A 262 -10.23 3.31 -2.49
C GLY A 262 -10.43 4.78 -2.85
N VAL A 263 -11.65 5.31 -2.63
CA VAL A 263 -11.95 6.75 -2.82
C VAL A 263 -11.13 7.60 -1.86
N ILE A 264 -11.10 7.26 -0.57
CA ILE A 264 -10.32 7.97 0.45
C ILE A 264 -8.83 7.97 0.07
N TRP A 265 -8.30 6.80 -0.31
CA TRP A 265 -6.91 6.66 -0.69
C TRP A 265 -6.56 7.49 -1.95
N GLY A 266 -7.46 7.55 -2.93
CA GLY A 266 -7.27 8.41 -4.11
C GLY A 266 -7.25 9.90 -3.78
N ILE A 267 -8.14 10.37 -2.89
CA ILE A 267 -8.19 11.77 -2.41
C ILE A 267 -6.90 12.12 -1.64
N TRP A 268 -6.33 11.17 -0.90
CA TRP A 268 -5.07 11.36 -0.18
C TRP A 268 -3.91 11.81 -1.09
N HIS A 269 -3.91 11.40 -2.38
CA HIS A 269 -2.89 11.80 -3.36
C HIS A 269 -3.11 13.19 -3.99
N TRP A 270 -4.25 13.85 -3.78
CA TRP A 270 -4.57 15.08 -4.52
C TRP A 270 -3.49 16.15 -4.47
N PRO A 271 -2.83 16.49 -3.36
CA PRO A 271 -1.84 17.55 -3.35
C PRO A 271 -0.67 17.28 -4.33
N VAL A 272 -0.15 16.04 -4.35
CA VAL A 272 0.94 15.68 -5.27
C VAL A 272 0.48 15.60 -6.72
N ILE A 273 -0.78 15.20 -6.97
CA ILE A 273 -1.38 15.24 -8.32
C ILE A 273 -1.49 16.69 -8.81
N TRP A 274 -1.84 17.61 -7.94
CA TRP A 274 -1.93 19.04 -8.30
C TRP A 274 -0.56 19.67 -8.57
N MET A 275 0.50 19.12 -8.00
CA MET A 275 1.88 19.47 -8.36
C MET A 275 2.34 18.83 -9.69
N GLY A 276 1.56 17.93 -10.29
CA GLY A 276 1.85 17.27 -11.56
C GLY A 276 2.31 15.82 -11.46
N TYR A 277 2.27 15.21 -10.27
CA TYR A 277 2.63 13.81 -10.09
C TYR A 277 1.67 12.91 -10.87
N ASN A 278 2.19 11.94 -11.63
CA ASN A 278 1.46 11.01 -12.51
C ASN A 278 0.64 11.64 -13.63
N TYR A 279 0.11 12.87 -13.46
CA TYR A 279 -0.76 13.53 -14.43
C TYR A 279 -0.31 14.99 -14.66
N PRO A 280 0.90 15.23 -15.22
CA PRO A 280 1.42 16.57 -15.42
C PRO A 280 0.49 17.40 -16.31
N GLY A 281 0.18 18.62 -15.86
CA GLY A 281 -0.70 19.54 -16.59
C GLY A 281 -2.21 19.20 -16.54
N GLN A 282 -2.61 18.16 -15.78
CA GLN A 282 -4.01 17.68 -15.72
C GLN A 282 -4.52 17.52 -14.27
N PRO A 283 -4.47 18.56 -13.41
CA PRO A 283 -4.74 18.41 -11.99
C PRO A 283 -6.14 17.88 -11.67
N LEU A 284 -7.17 18.37 -12.35
CA LEU A 284 -8.56 17.97 -12.08
C LEU A 284 -8.88 16.57 -12.59
N LEU A 285 -8.61 16.29 -13.88
CA LEU A 285 -8.85 14.97 -14.47
C LEU A 285 -7.90 13.93 -13.85
N GLY A 286 -6.65 14.30 -13.59
CA GLY A 286 -5.69 13.44 -12.90
C GLY A 286 -6.15 13.06 -11.49
N SER A 287 -6.75 13.98 -10.74
CA SER A 287 -7.34 13.69 -9.42
C SER A 287 -8.47 12.66 -9.51
N LEU A 288 -9.37 12.79 -10.49
CA LEU A 288 -10.45 11.83 -10.71
C LEU A 288 -9.91 10.47 -11.15
N PHE A 289 -8.95 10.45 -12.06
CA PHE A 289 -8.31 9.22 -12.54
C PHE A 289 -7.54 8.52 -11.42
N MET A 290 -6.86 9.29 -10.56
CA MET A 290 -6.18 8.74 -9.39
C MET A 290 -7.15 8.09 -8.40
N VAL A 291 -8.32 8.68 -8.18
CA VAL A 291 -9.38 8.04 -7.38
C VAL A 291 -9.80 6.72 -8.03
N GLY A 292 -10.07 6.71 -9.33
CA GLY A 292 -10.42 5.48 -10.05
C GLY A 292 -9.33 4.41 -9.97
N TYR A 293 -8.07 4.79 -10.14
CA TYR A 293 -6.92 3.91 -10.02
C TYR A 293 -6.78 3.32 -8.61
N CYS A 294 -6.89 4.17 -7.58
CA CYS A 294 -6.84 3.73 -6.19
C CYS A 294 -8.02 2.82 -5.81
N VAL A 295 -9.21 3.04 -6.36
CA VAL A 295 -10.35 2.14 -6.17
C VAL A 295 -10.05 0.75 -6.76
N ILE A 296 -9.52 0.69 -7.97
CA ILE A 296 -9.13 -0.58 -8.62
C ILE A 296 -8.06 -1.31 -7.79
N LEU A 297 -6.99 -0.61 -7.42
CA LEU A 297 -5.95 -1.19 -6.57
C LEU A 297 -6.48 -1.58 -5.19
N ALA A 298 -7.40 -0.81 -4.60
CA ALA A 298 -8.01 -1.15 -3.32
C ALA A 298 -8.70 -2.52 -3.38
N TYR A 299 -9.44 -2.81 -4.43
CA TYR A 299 -10.07 -4.13 -4.62
C TYR A 299 -9.05 -5.25 -4.82
N ILE A 300 -8.02 -5.03 -5.64
CA ILE A 300 -6.97 -6.03 -5.92
C ILE A 300 -6.21 -6.37 -4.63
N LEU A 301 -5.77 -5.35 -3.89
CA LEU A 301 -5.00 -5.53 -2.67
C LEU A 301 -5.86 -6.06 -1.51
N ALA A 302 -7.11 -5.60 -1.36
CA ALA A 302 -8.04 -6.15 -0.39
C ALA A 302 -8.34 -7.63 -0.66
N TYR A 303 -8.57 -8.00 -1.93
CA TYR A 303 -8.74 -9.40 -2.31
C TYR A 303 -7.52 -10.25 -1.91
N ALA A 304 -6.31 -9.75 -2.17
CA ALA A 304 -5.08 -10.42 -1.79
C ALA A 304 -4.97 -10.58 -0.26
N VAL A 305 -5.32 -9.54 0.52
CA VAL A 305 -5.35 -9.59 1.99
C VAL A 305 -6.36 -10.60 2.48
N PHE A 306 -7.59 -10.61 1.95
CA PHE A 306 -8.61 -11.60 2.35
C PHE A 306 -8.19 -13.03 2.07
N LYS A 307 -7.54 -13.30 0.92
CA LYS A 307 -7.05 -14.64 0.55
C LYS A 307 -5.82 -15.07 1.32
N SER A 308 -4.89 -14.16 1.60
CA SER A 308 -3.62 -14.46 2.27
C SER A 308 -3.72 -14.36 3.79
N LYS A 309 -4.66 -13.56 4.30
CA LYS A 309 -4.78 -13.14 5.71
C LYS A 309 -3.53 -12.39 6.20
N GLY A 310 -2.98 -11.51 5.35
CA GLY A 310 -1.75 -10.80 5.70
C GLY A 310 -1.58 -9.45 5.00
N VAL A 311 -1.35 -8.39 5.78
CA VAL A 311 -1.10 -7.03 5.30
C VAL A 311 0.21 -6.92 4.48
N TRP A 312 1.21 -7.71 4.84
CA TRP A 312 2.48 -7.75 4.10
C TRP A 312 2.33 -8.25 2.66
N THR A 313 1.29 -9.05 2.37
CA THR A 313 0.94 -9.40 0.99
C THR A 313 0.56 -8.15 0.19
N ALA A 314 -0.27 -7.26 0.77
CA ALA A 314 -0.62 -6.01 0.12
C ALA A 314 0.61 -5.11 -0.05
N ALA A 315 1.46 -4.98 0.97
CA ALA A 315 2.69 -4.19 0.90
C ALA A 315 3.62 -4.68 -0.23
N TYR A 316 3.81 -5.99 -0.37
CA TYR A 316 4.59 -6.56 -1.46
C TYR A 316 3.99 -6.30 -2.84
N LEU A 317 2.68 -6.53 -3.01
CA LEU A 317 1.99 -6.31 -4.28
C LEU A 317 1.95 -4.83 -4.65
N HIS A 318 1.83 -3.93 -3.67
CA HIS A 318 1.91 -2.49 -3.87
C HIS A 318 3.32 -2.08 -4.33
N ALA A 319 4.37 -2.54 -3.64
CA ALA A 319 5.75 -2.29 -4.04
C ALA A 319 6.02 -2.79 -5.47
N LEU A 320 5.59 -4.01 -5.78
CA LEU A 320 5.73 -4.61 -7.10
C LEU A 320 4.94 -3.83 -8.16
N SER A 321 3.72 -3.36 -7.84
CA SER A 321 2.91 -2.53 -8.74
C SER A 321 3.63 -1.23 -9.09
N ASN A 322 4.14 -0.50 -8.09
CA ASN A 322 4.85 0.76 -8.29
C ASN A 322 6.12 0.57 -9.14
N GLN A 323 6.88 -0.49 -8.87
CA GLN A 323 8.08 -0.82 -9.64
C GLN A 323 7.74 -1.22 -11.08
N THR A 324 6.73 -2.07 -11.24
CA THR A 324 6.36 -2.65 -12.54
C THR A 324 5.74 -1.61 -13.47
N VAL A 325 4.88 -0.72 -12.97
CA VAL A 325 4.32 0.37 -13.77
C VAL A 325 5.43 1.30 -14.26
N SER A 326 6.37 1.66 -13.38
CA SER A 326 7.51 2.50 -13.75
C SER A 326 8.38 1.81 -14.78
N PHE A 327 8.71 0.53 -14.60
CA PHE A 327 9.53 -0.22 -15.56
C PHE A 327 8.89 -0.28 -16.95
N PHE A 328 7.63 -0.72 -17.07
CA PHE A 328 7.00 -0.91 -18.36
C PHE A 328 6.79 0.40 -19.10
N PHE A 329 6.49 1.49 -18.40
CA PHE A 329 6.16 2.77 -19.05
C PHE A 329 7.32 3.76 -19.16
N LEU A 330 8.43 3.53 -18.48
CA LEU A 330 9.63 4.35 -18.61
C LEU A 330 10.76 3.64 -19.37
N ALA A 331 10.78 2.29 -19.40
CA ALA A 331 11.87 1.53 -20.00
C ALA A 331 11.46 0.61 -21.15
N VAL A 332 10.16 0.36 -21.37
CA VAL A 332 9.70 -0.54 -22.45
C VAL A 332 8.83 0.20 -23.47
N VAL A 333 7.69 0.75 -23.06
CA VAL A 333 6.76 1.47 -23.94
C VAL A 333 6.30 2.75 -23.26
N ALA A 334 6.86 3.88 -23.66
CA ALA A 334 6.46 5.19 -23.14
C ALA A 334 5.06 5.57 -23.65
N PRO A 335 4.08 5.86 -22.77
CA PRO A 335 2.75 6.27 -23.18
C PRO A 335 2.79 7.67 -23.82
N THR A 336 1.98 7.88 -24.86
CA THR A 336 1.85 9.18 -25.52
C THR A 336 0.96 10.16 -24.75
N SER A 337 0.13 9.67 -23.84
CA SER A 337 -0.76 10.47 -23.01
C SER A 337 -0.95 9.83 -21.65
N THR A 338 -0.87 10.61 -20.58
CA THR A 338 -1.18 10.13 -19.22
C THR A 338 -2.67 9.86 -19.01
N LEU A 339 -3.55 10.45 -19.83
CA LEU A 339 -5.01 10.28 -19.71
C LEU A 339 -5.57 9.23 -20.68
N TYR A 340 -5.01 9.10 -21.89
CA TYR A 340 -5.60 8.29 -22.96
C TYR A 340 -4.80 7.04 -23.33
N SER A 341 -3.63 6.83 -22.70
CA SER A 341 -2.86 5.58 -22.83
C SER A 341 -3.14 4.63 -21.68
N PHE A 342 -2.75 3.36 -21.86
CA PHE A 342 -2.68 2.41 -20.75
C PHE A 342 -1.58 2.82 -19.75
N GLY A 343 -1.65 2.31 -18.54
CA GLY A 343 -0.82 2.65 -17.39
C GLY A 343 -1.69 3.15 -16.26
N MET A 344 -2.04 4.43 -16.29
CA MET A 344 -2.94 5.07 -15.32
C MET A 344 -4.07 5.88 -16.00
N GLY A 345 -4.14 5.88 -17.34
CA GLY A 345 -5.16 6.58 -18.09
C GLY A 345 -6.47 5.80 -18.23
N LEU A 346 -7.44 6.36 -18.97
CA LEU A 346 -8.77 5.79 -19.14
C LEU A 346 -8.77 4.32 -19.59
N PRO A 347 -7.96 3.89 -20.60
CA PRO A 347 -7.93 2.49 -21.00
C PRO A 347 -7.47 1.56 -19.87
N ALA A 348 -6.51 1.99 -19.04
CA ALA A 348 -6.05 1.24 -17.88
C ALA A 348 -7.15 1.10 -16.82
N LEU A 349 -7.91 2.17 -16.57
CA LEU A 349 -9.04 2.15 -15.63
C LEU A 349 -10.14 1.20 -16.11
N LEU A 350 -10.46 1.19 -17.41
CA LEU A 350 -11.44 0.26 -17.98
C LEU A 350 -10.97 -1.20 -17.85
N LEU A 351 -9.71 -1.49 -18.20
CA LEU A 351 -9.14 -2.83 -18.05
C LEU A 351 -9.10 -3.25 -16.56
N GLY A 352 -8.70 -2.36 -15.68
CA GLY A 352 -8.70 -2.59 -14.24
C GLY A 352 -10.10 -2.84 -13.67
N ALA A 353 -11.11 -2.10 -14.14
CA ALA A 353 -12.50 -2.33 -13.78
C ALA A 353 -12.99 -3.74 -14.18
N ILE A 354 -12.60 -4.23 -15.37
CA ILE A 354 -12.90 -5.61 -15.81
C ILE A 354 -12.27 -6.61 -14.83
N VAL A 355 -11.00 -6.40 -14.43
CA VAL A 355 -10.33 -7.27 -13.45
C VAL A 355 -11.09 -7.26 -12.13
N VAL A 356 -11.48 -6.08 -11.63
CA VAL A 356 -12.28 -5.97 -10.39
C VAL A 356 -13.61 -6.71 -10.51
N LEU A 357 -14.34 -6.54 -11.61
CA LEU A 357 -15.61 -7.27 -11.83
C LEU A 357 -15.42 -8.79 -11.83
N LEU A 358 -14.31 -9.30 -12.35
CA LEU A 358 -13.97 -10.72 -12.27
C LEU A 358 -13.66 -11.15 -10.83
N LEU A 359 -12.88 -10.36 -10.07
CA LEU A 359 -12.57 -10.64 -8.67
C LEU A 359 -13.82 -10.62 -7.79
N LEU A 360 -14.78 -9.74 -8.04
CA LEU A 360 -16.04 -9.62 -7.29
C LEU A 360 -16.96 -10.84 -7.42
N ARG A 361 -16.70 -11.75 -8.36
CA ARG A 361 -17.42 -13.03 -8.47
C ARG A 361 -17.05 -14.02 -7.36
N ASP A 362 -15.89 -13.84 -6.72
CA ASP A 362 -15.44 -14.73 -5.64
C ASP A 362 -16.34 -14.59 -4.39
N PRO A 363 -16.79 -15.72 -3.79
CA PRO A 363 -17.62 -15.70 -2.58
C PRO A 363 -17.01 -14.96 -1.40
N ILE A 364 -15.68 -14.76 -1.37
CA ILE A 364 -14.98 -14.06 -0.29
C ILE A 364 -15.55 -12.66 -0.04
N TRP A 365 -16.09 -12.00 -1.06
CA TRP A 365 -16.69 -10.68 -0.95
C TRP A 365 -18.01 -10.63 -0.21
N ARG A 366 -18.67 -11.80 -0.08
CA ARG A 366 -19.96 -11.96 0.59
C ARG A 366 -19.81 -12.55 2.01
N ALA A 367 -18.63 -12.97 2.38
CA ALA A 367 -18.38 -13.53 3.70
C ALA A 367 -18.58 -12.43 4.76
N THR A 368 -19.39 -12.72 5.75
CA THR A 368 -19.52 -11.94 7.00
C THR A 368 -18.45 -12.47 7.95
N GLU A 369 -17.41 -11.72 8.18
CA GLU A 369 -16.43 -12.01 9.26
C GLU A 369 -16.64 -11.07 10.42
#